data_71582c7fae3e8f51773477deb9eb4d8f
#
_entry.id   71582c7fae3e8f51773477deb9eb4d8f
#
_cell.length_a   1.000
_cell.length_b   1.000
_cell.length_c   1.000
_cell.angle_alpha   90.00
_cell.angle_beta   90.00
_cell.angle_gamma   90.00
#
_symmetry.space_group_name_H-M   'P 1'
#
loop_
_entity.id
_entity.type
_entity.pdbx_description
1 polymer ?
#
loop_
_entity_poly.entity_id
_entity_poly.type
_entity_poly.pdbx_seq_one_letter_code
_entity_poly.pdbx_strand_id
1 'polypeptide(L)'
;MIVEIIPCLSDNYSYLIHEKETGTVSIVDPSEFNACNKIINKYKKLDFILNTHHHADHVGANLELKKKYNSKILGSSHLRKIFVLISSAIVEGIVG
;
A
#
# COMPACT_ATOMS: atom_id res chain seq x y z
N MET A 1 13.35 3.14 -4.44
CA MET A 1 11.94 2.87 -4.06
C MET A 1 11.18 2.35 -5.27
N ILE A 2 10.40 1.32 -5.08
CA ILE A 2 9.55 0.76 -6.14
C ILE A 2 8.11 0.99 -5.75
N VAL A 3 7.29 1.46 -6.71
CA VAL A 3 5.84 1.61 -6.52
C VAL A 3 5.13 0.75 -7.56
N GLU A 4 4.30 -0.18 -7.10
CA GLU A 4 3.48 -1.00 -7.98
C GLU A 4 2.02 -0.55 -7.87
N ILE A 5 1.36 -0.38 -9.00
CA ILE A 5 -0.04 -0.02 -9.07
C ILE A 5 -0.86 -1.30 -9.16
N ILE A 6 -1.82 -1.46 -8.26
CA ILE A 6 -2.65 -2.67 -8.17
C ILE A 6 -4.08 -2.30 -8.52
N PRO A 7 -4.59 -2.70 -9.68
CA PRO A 7 -6.01 -2.53 -9.99
C PRO A 7 -6.86 -3.39 -9.05
N CYS A 8 -7.84 -2.78 -8.43
CA CYS A 8 -8.76 -3.44 -7.50
C CYS A 8 -10.19 -3.14 -7.91
N LEU A 9 -11.07 -4.13 -7.79
CA LEU A 9 -12.48 -4.00 -8.16
C LEU A 9 -12.62 -3.46 -9.59
N SER A 10 -13.68 -2.69 -9.89
CA SER A 10 -13.87 -2.15 -11.23
C SER A 10 -13.17 -0.80 -11.45
N ASP A 11 -13.04 0.02 -10.41
CA ASP A 11 -12.63 1.42 -10.55
C ASP A 11 -11.57 1.87 -9.55
N ASN A 12 -11.03 0.99 -8.73
CA ASN A 12 -10.13 1.37 -7.67
C ASN A 12 -8.69 0.91 -7.91
N TYR A 13 -7.75 1.65 -7.38
CA TYR A 13 -6.33 1.30 -7.42
C TYR A 13 -5.76 1.33 -6.01
N SER A 14 -4.92 0.36 -5.72
CA SER A 14 -4.08 0.35 -4.54
C SER A 14 -2.63 0.48 -4.97
N TYR A 15 -1.78 0.93 -4.08
CA TYR A 15 -0.36 1.16 -4.42
C TYR A 15 0.51 0.41 -3.42
N LEU A 16 1.40 -0.44 -3.91
CA LEU A 16 2.40 -1.07 -3.07
C LEU A 16 3.70 -0.30 -3.18
N ILE A 17 4.30 0.01 -2.05
CA ILE A 17 5.56 0.73 -1.98
C ILE A 17 6.60 -0.18 -1.35
N HIS A 18 7.68 -0.42 -2.07
CA HIS A 18 8.81 -1.20 -1.56
C HIS A 18 10.04 -0.30 -1.47
N GLU A 19 10.51 -0.07 -0.26
CA GLU A 19 11.76 0.68 -0.02
C GLU A 19 12.91 -0.30 0.10
N LYS A 20 13.77 -0.32 -0.90
CA LYS A 20 14.85 -1.30 -1.00
C LYS A 20 15.90 -1.19 0.08
N GLU A 21 16.22 0.02 0.52
CA GLU A 21 17.28 0.23 1.51
C GLU A 21 16.92 -0.35 2.87
N THR A 22 15.68 -0.22 3.27
CA THR A 22 15.19 -0.72 4.56
C THR A 22 14.48 -2.05 4.46
N GLY A 23 14.09 -2.45 3.25
CA GLY A 23 13.25 -3.62 3.02
C GLY A 23 11.79 -3.40 3.39
N THR A 24 11.39 -2.16 3.67
CA THR A 24 10.02 -1.84 4.09
C THR A 24 9.03 -2.02 2.95
N VAL A 25 7.93 -2.72 3.23
CA VAL A 25 6.83 -2.92 2.29
C VAL A 25 5.57 -2.31 2.87
N SER A 26 4.94 -1.43 2.10
CA SER A 26 3.73 -0.73 2.51
C SER A 26 2.68 -0.82 1.42
N ILE A 27 1.41 -0.76 1.79
CA ILE A 27 0.31 -0.69 0.83
C ILE A 27 -0.58 0.51 1.13
N VAL A 28 -0.99 1.22 0.09
CA VAL A 28 -1.84 2.40 0.20
C VAL A 28 -3.24 2.05 -0.27
N ASP A 29 -4.23 2.32 0.57
CA ASP A 29 -5.65 2.12 0.29
C ASP A 29 -5.99 0.74 -0.29
N PRO A 30 -5.69 -0.35 0.42
CA PRO A 30 -6.02 -1.68 -0.07
C PRO A 30 -7.54 -1.85 -0.10
N SER A 31 -8.11 -1.91 -1.30
CA SER A 31 -9.56 -1.99 -1.49
C SER A 31 -10.06 -3.40 -1.77
N GLU A 32 -9.17 -4.32 -2.11
CA GLU A 32 -9.52 -5.71 -2.37
C GLU A 32 -8.41 -6.62 -1.87
N PHE A 33 -8.77 -7.55 -0.96
CA PHE A 33 -7.78 -8.42 -0.34
C PHE A 33 -7.01 -9.29 -1.35
N ASN A 34 -7.74 -9.98 -2.22
CA ASN A 34 -7.10 -10.95 -3.12
C ASN A 34 -6.11 -10.30 -4.09
N ALA A 35 -6.49 -9.19 -4.71
CA ALA A 35 -5.62 -8.48 -5.64
C ALA A 35 -4.37 -7.95 -4.93
N CYS A 36 -4.54 -7.35 -3.76
CA CYS A 36 -3.43 -6.82 -2.98
C CYS A 36 -2.53 -7.92 -2.44
N ASN A 37 -3.13 -8.97 -1.89
CA ASN A 37 -2.38 -10.08 -1.33
C ASN A 37 -1.49 -10.79 -2.36
N LYS A 38 -1.97 -10.92 -3.58
CA LYS A 38 -1.21 -11.52 -4.66
C LYS A 38 0.11 -10.78 -4.90
N ILE A 39 0.08 -9.46 -4.88
CA ILE A 39 1.26 -8.64 -5.08
C ILE A 39 2.14 -8.62 -3.82
N ILE A 40 1.54 -8.44 -2.65
CA ILE A 40 2.27 -8.42 -1.38
C ILE A 40 3.02 -9.74 -1.16
N ASN A 41 2.42 -10.85 -1.55
CA ASN A 41 3.00 -12.17 -1.35
C ASN A 41 4.34 -12.34 -2.07
N LYS A 42 4.61 -11.57 -3.11
CA LYS A 42 5.92 -11.58 -3.78
C LYS A 42 7.03 -11.09 -2.84
N TYR A 43 6.70 -10.23 -1.90
CA TYR A 43 7.64 -9.69 -0.92
C TYR A 43 7.64 -10.45 0.39
N LYS A 44 6.63 -11.29 0.61
CA LYS A 44 6.47 -12.14 1.82
C LYS A 44 6.36 -11.37 3.12
N LYS A 45 6.06 -10.07 3.07
CA LYS A 45 5.90 -9.22 4.24
C LYS A 45 5.06 -8.01 3.88
N LEU A 46 4.46 -7.41 4.89
CA LEU A 46 3.78 -6.13 4.78
C LEU A 46 3.94 -5.41 6.12
N ASP A 47 4.69 -4.33 6.13
CA ASP A 47 4.98 -3.58 7.35
C ASP A 47 3.89 -2.60 7.70
N PHE A 48 3.38 -1.87 6.71
CA PHE A 48 2.42 -0.80 6.93
C PHE A 48 1.26 -0.85 5.96
N ILE A 49 0.08 -0.50 6.47
CA ILE A 49 -1.12 -0.25 5.68
C ILE A 49 -1.46 1.22 5.86
N LEU A 50 -1.50 1.95 4.75
CA LEU A 50 -1.66 3.40 4.73
C LEU A 50 -3.02 3.75 4.15
N ASN A 51 -3.83 4.47 4.92
CA ASN A 51 -5.17 4.86 4.49
C ASN A 51 -5.24 6.36 4.25
N THR A 52 -5.64 6.75 3.03
CA THR A 52 -5.84 8.15 2.68
C THR A 52 -7.22 8.65 3.10
N HIS A 53 -8.16 7.73 3.30
CA HIS A 53 -9.56 8.04 3.61
C HIS A 53 -10.08 7.17 4.75
N HIS A 54 -11.00 7.73 5.53
CA HIS A 54 -11.72 6.99 6.55
C HIS A 54 -13.01 6.41 5.97
N HIS A 55 -12.90 5.49 5.02
CA HIS A 55 -14.07 4.86 4.43
C HIS A 55 -14.21 3.43 4.93
N ALA A 56 -15.45 3.08 5.29
CA ALA A 56 -15.79 1.75 5.77
C ALA A 56 -15.48 0.66 4.72
N ASP A 57 -15.48 1.03 3.46
CA ASP A 57 -15.27 0.10 2.35
C ASP A 57 -13.90 -0.55 2.35
N HIS A 58 -12.91 0.11 2.97
CA HIS A 58 -11.54 -0.39 3.02
C HIS A 58 -11.21 -1.17 4.29
N VAL A 59 -12.13 -1.16 5.26
CA VAL A 59 -11.87 -1.75 6.57
C VAL A 59 -11.66 -3.26 6.50
N GLY A 60 -12.44 -3.95 5.68
CA GLY A 60 -12.33 -5.40 5.54
C GLY A 60 -10.97 -5.86 5.06
N ALA A 61 -10.47 -5.28 3.97
CA ALA A 61 -9.16 -5.61 3.42
C ALA A 61 -8.04 -5.21 4.39
N ASN A 62 -8.16 -4.06 5.05
CA ASN A 62 -7.19 -3.62 6.05
C ASN A 62 -7.03 -4.63 7.18
N LEU A 63 -8.14 -5.10 7.73
CA LEU A 63 -8.13 -6.05 8.84
C LEU A 63 -7.58 -7.41 8.43
N GLU A 64 -7.95 -7.91 7.26
CA GLU A 64 -7.44 -9.16 6.75
C GLU A 64 -5.93 -9.10 6.52
N LEU A 65 -5.44 -8.03 5.90
CA LEU A 65 -4.01 -7.83 5.65
C LEU A 65 -3.23 -7.65 6.96
N LYS A 66 -3.77 -6.87 7.89
CA LYS A 66 -3.15 -6.69 9.20
C LYS A 66 -3.01 -8.01 9.93
N LYS A 67 -4.06 -8.83 9.90
CA LYS A 67 -4.05 -10.13 10.56
C LYS A 67 -3.04 -11.08 9.93
N LYS A 68 -2.98 -11.10 8.60
CA LYS A 68 -2.10 -12.01 7.88
C LYS A 68 -0.62 -11.66 8.04
N TYR A 69 -0.29 -10.37 7.94
CA TYR A 69 1.11 -9.92 7.92
C TYR A 69 1.57 -9.22 9.19
N ASN A 70 0.68 -9.08 10.17
CA ASN A 70 0.97 -8.36 11.42
C ASN A 70 1.42 -6.91 11.15
N SER A 71 0.73 -6.24 10.22
CA SER A 71 1.07 -4.90 9.77
C SER A 71 0.55 -3.83 10.71
N LYS A 72 1.15 -2.65 10.67
CA LYS A 72 0.63 -1.46 11.35
C LYS A 72 -0.22 -0.65 10.39
N ILE A 73 -1.39 -0.21 10.86
CA ILE A 73 -2.26 0.68 10.08
C ILE A 73 -1.92 2.12 10.46
N LEU A 74 -1.59 2.94 9.46
CA LEU A 74 -1.27 4.34 9.64
C LEU A 74 -2.33 5.20 8.95
N GLY A 75 -2.73 6.27 9.64
CA GLY A 75 -3.70 7.21 9.13
C GLY A 75 -3.09 8.37 8.37
N SER A 76 -3.94 9.36 8.05
CA SER A 76 -3.58 10.48 7.18
C SER A 76 -2.44 11.35 7.71
N SER A 77 -2.19 11.38 9.01
CA SER A 77 -1.12 12.19 9.58
C SER A 77 0.28 11.77 9.12
N HIS A 78 0.45 10.52 8.72
CA HIS A 78 1.72 9.99 8.21
C HIS A 78 1.83 10.06 6.70
N LEU A 79 0.74 10.40 6.02
CA LEU A 79 0.66 10.32 4.57
C LEU A 79 1.41 11.42 3.85
N ARG A 80 1.63 12.58 4.47
CA ARG A 80 2.35 13.68 3.83
C ARG A 80 3.73 13.26 3.35
N LYS A 81 4.48 12.57 4.21
CA LYS A 81 5.83 12.10 3.86
C LYS A 81 5.77 11.08 2.73
N ILE A 82 4.76 10.21 2.77
CA ILE A 82 4.61 9.16 1.78
C ILE A 82 4.18 9.72 0.44
N PHE A 83 3.27 10.70 0.42
CA PHE A 83 2.89 11.37 -0.82
C PHE A 83 4.06 12.09 -1.48
N VAL A 84 4.92 12.72 -0.69
CA VAL A 84 6.13 13.35 -1.21
C VAL A 84 7.03 12.31 -1.87
N LEU A 85 7.22 11.17 -1.22
CA LEU A 85 8.04 10.08 -1.76
C LEU A 85 7.45 9.48 -3.04
N ILE A 86 6.14 9.26 -3.08
CA ILE A 86 5.46 8.73 -4.27
C ILE A 86 5.55 9.74 -5.41
N SER A 87 5.31 11.01 -5.13
CA SER A 87 5.40 12.07 -6.14
C SER A 87 6.81 12.16 -6.71
N SER A 88 7.83 12.07 -5.87
CA SER A 88 9.22 12.07 -6.32
C SER A 88 9.52 10.87 -7.21
N ALA A 89 9.01 9.69 -6.84
CA ALA A 89 9.20 8.47 -7.62
C ALA A 89 8.54 8.58 -9.00
N ILE A 90 7.36 9.20 -9.08
CA ILE A 90 6.67 9.42 -10.34
C ILE A 90 7.47 10.38 -11.23
N VAL A 91 7.96 11.47 -10.66
CA VAL A 91 8.76 12.46 -11.41
C VAL A 91 10.05 11.83 -11.94
N GLU A 92 10.65 10.95 -11.17
CA GLU A 92 11.89 10.26 -11.57
C GLU A 92 11.64 9.09 -12.54
N GLY A 93 10.38 8.77 -12.84
CA GLY A 93 10.04 7.68 -13.74
C GLY A 93 10.24 6.29 -13.14
N ILE A 94 10.26 6.17 -11.82
CA ILE A 94 10.48 4.91 -11.11
C ILE A 94 9.19 4.09 -10.99
N VAL A 95 8.04 4.73 -11.16
CA VAL A 95 6.74 4.06 -11.13
C VAL A 95 6.52 3.34 -12.46
N GLY A 96 6.47 2.05 -12.37
CA GLY A 96 6.25 1.21 -13.54
C GLY A 96 4.87 0.61 -13.60
#